data_0cea488a99adf36c8feecb96762649e4
#
_entry.id   0cea488a99adf36c8feecb96762649e4
#
_cell.length_a   1.000
_cell.length_b   1.000
_cell.length_c   1.000
_cell.angle_alpha   90.00
_cell.angle_beta   90.00
_cell.angle_gamma   90.00
#
_symmetry.space_group_name_H-M   'P 1'
#
loop_
_entity.id
_entity.type
_entity.pdbx_description
1 polymer ?
#
loop_
_entity_poly.entity_id
_entity_poly.type
_entity_poly.pdbx_seq_one_letter_code
_entity_poly.pdbx_strand_id
1 'polypeptide(L)'
;MQATAERRPDDRADATARAPGNVLRGMLVRLRRDPAPATPAPGPRNPERVIAAAVSRAADRVHQLPVYFDRVETSLASLAEITECLPEQALLSLIEGPGDAIGVVSISPALLGSLIEMQAIGRVSSRAPVARRPTATDAAVCADFVNACLGELAAELSTMPGHEAVAGYRYASFLGDPRPLDLLLEDVVYRRLHVELRAGGAGQRDGALTIL
;
A
#
# COMPACT_ATOMS: atom_id res chain seq x y z
N MET A 1 -57.73 78.38 -21.66
CA MET A 1 -56.87 79.29 -22.36
C MET A 1 -55.62 78.53 -22.66
N GLN A 2 -55.54 78.08 -23.84
CA GLN A 2 -54.56 78.41 -24.89
C GLN A 2 -53.19 77.90 -24.56
N ALA A 3 -52.79 76.89 -25.28
CA ALA A 3 -52.15 76.79 -26.57
C ALA A 3 -50.68 76.87 -26.43
N THR A 4 -49.82 76.13 -26.97
CA THR A 4 -49.56 75.75 -28.34
C THR A 4 -48.15 75.04 -28.26
N ALA A 5 -48.03 73.86 -28.80
CA ALA A 5 -47.27 73.45 -29.97
C ALA A 5 -45.78 73.93 -29.99
N GLU A 6 -44.84 73.08 -30.21
CA GLU A 6 -44.26 72.78 -31.51
C GLU A 6 -42.99 71.87 -31.37
N ARG A 7 -43.01 70.80 -32.09
CA ARG A 7 -42.07 70.28 -33.10
C ARG A 7 -40.65 69.90 -32.70
N ARG A 8 -40.45 68.61 -33.00
CA ARG A 8 -39.31 67.92 -33.56
C ARG A 8 -38.28 68.73 -34.38
N PRO A 9 -37.04 68.31 -34.60
CA PRO A 9 -36.78 67.00 -35.27
C PRO A 9 -35.58 66.21 -34.81
N ASP A 10 -35.59 64.96 -35.19
CA ASP A 10 -34.55 64.08 -35.70
C ASP A 10 -33.11 64.31 -35.23
N ASP A 11 -32.58 63.31 -34.63
CA ASP A 11 -31.32 62.80 -35.15
C ASP A 11 -31.26 61.28 -35.04
N ARG A 12 -30.98 60.73 -36.18
CA ARG A 12 -30.85 59.34 -36.51
C ARG A 12 -29.46 58.85 -36.07
N ALA A 13 -29.48 57.58 -35.79
CA ALA A 13 -28.44 56.62 -36.09
C ALA A 13 -27.14 56.64 -35.17
N ASP A 14 -26.99 55.66 -34.44
CA ASP A 14 -25.98 54.68 -34.82
C ASP A 14 -26.15 53.36 -34.06
N ALA A 15 -26.88 52.45 -34.64
CA ALA A 15 -26.89 51.06 -34.27
C ALA A 15 -25.67 50.42 -34.95
N THR A 16 -24.51 50.57 -34.34
CA THR A 16 -23.38 49.75 -34.74
C THR A 16 -23.63 48.31 -34.31
N ALA A 17 -24.11 47.55 -35.29
CA ALA A 17 -24.20 46.13 -35.28
C ALA A 17 -22.87 45.54 -34.81
N ARG A 18 -22.83 45.06 -33.60
CA ARG A 18 -21.76 44.20 -33.13
C ARG A 18 -21.78 42.90 -33.91
N ALA A 19 -20.87 42.79 -34.86
CA ALA A 19 -20.70 41.61 -35.69
C ALA A 19 -20.48 40.35 -34.79
N PRO A 20 -21.19 39.25 -35.10
CA PRO A 20 -21.13 38.00 -34.31
C PRO A 20 -19.73 37.33 -34.29
N GLY A 21 -18.79 37.82 -35.09
CA GLY A 21 -17.43 37.28 -35.19
C GLY A 21 -16.53 37.48 -33.94
N ASN A 22 -16.83 38.49 -33.10
CA ASN A 22 -15.98 38.78 -31.94
C ASN A 22 -16.29 37.88 -30.75
N VAL A 23 -17.50 37.33 -30.63
CA VAL A 23 -17.88 36.39 -29.56
C VAL A 23 -17.25 35.01 -29.82
N LEU A 24 -17.24 34.57 -31.08
CA LEU A 24 -16.62 33.32 -31.48
C LEU A 24 -15.09 33.35 -31.36
N ARG A 25 -14.48 34.52 -31.65
CA ARG A 25 -13.03 34.68 -31.46
C ARG A 25 -12.62 34.69 -30.00
N GLY A 26 -13.44 35.25 -29.11
CA GLY A 26 -13.27 35.19 -27.64
C GLY A 26 -13.47 33.79 -27.08
N MET A 27 -14.40 33.00 -27.65
CA MET A 27 -14.60 31.59 -27.30
C MET A 27 -13.45 30.68 -27.79
N LEU A 28 -12.97 30.92 -29.00
CA LEU A 28 -11.82 30.16 -29.56
C LEU A 28 -10.50 30.45 -28.83
N VAL A 29 -10.34 31.66 -28.29
CA VAL A 29 -9.16 31.96 -27.44
C VAL A 29 -9.29 31.32 -26.06
N ARG A 30 -10.51 31.13 -25.55
CA ARG A 30 -10.73 30.37 -24.30
C ARG A 30 -10.64 28.85 -24.49
N LEU A 31 -10.73 28.34 -25.71
CA LEU A 31 -10.53 26.93 -26.07
C LEU A 31 -9.05 26.59 -26.39
N ARG A 32 -8.17 27.58 -26.52
CA ARG A 32 -6.75 27.35 -26.33
C ARG A 32 -6.52 27.14 -24.83
N ARG A 33 -6.85 25.96 -24.41
CA ARG A 33 -6.53 25.37 -23.15
C ARG A 33 -5.05 25.67 -22.89
N ASP A 34 -4.78 26.50 -21.90
CA ASP A 34 -3.45 26.52 -21.31
C ASP A 34 -3.06 25.06 -21.08
N PRO A 35 -1.84 24.63 -21.44
CA PRO A 35 -1.43 23.26 -21.15
C PRO A 35 -1.73 23.07 -19.68
N ALA A 36 -2.61 22.08 -19.38
CA ALA A 36 -2.93 21.73 -18.01
C ALA A 36 -1.57 21.67 -17.27
N PRO A 37 -1.45 22.26 -16.07
CA PRO A 37 -0.20 22.21 -15.34
C PRO A 37 0.24 20.75 -15.39
N ALA A 38 1.43 20.51 -15.97
CA ALA A 38 1.97 19.18 -16.11
C ALA A 38 1.81 18.53 -14.75
N THR A 39 1.05 17.44 -14.66
CA THR A 39 0.93 16.66 -13.44
C THR A 39 2.37 16.46 -12.99
N PRO A 40 2.77 16.95 -11.81
CA PRO A 40 4.16 16.81 -11.38
C PRO A 40 4.50 15.34 -11.55
N ALA A 41 5.60 15.08 -12.25
CA ALA A 41 6.08 13.72 -12.43
C ALA A 41 6.08 13.08 -11.04
N PRO A 42 5.54 11.87 -10.86
CA PRO A 42 5.50 11.24 -9.57
C PRO A 42 6.93 11.28 -9.02
N GLY A 43 7.11 12.01 -7.92
CA GLY A 43 8.41 12.10 -7.24
C GLY A 43 8.93 10.69 -6.96
N PRO A 44 10.22 10.52 -6.64
CA PRO A 44 10.79 9.21 -6.41
C PRO A 44 9.88 8.44 -5.44
N ARG A 45 9.37 7.29 -5.90
CA ARG A 45 8.50 6.46 -5.08
C ARG A 45 9.28 6.03 -3.86
N ASN A 46 8.81 6.41 -2.67
CA ASN A 46 9.41 5.97 -1.42
C ASN A 46 9.06 4.49 -1.21
N PRO A 47 10.05 3.57 -1.16
CA PRO A 47 9.81 2.14 -0.97
C PRO A 47 8.97 1.83 0.27
N GLU A 48 9.20 2.54 1.36
CA GLU A 48 8.48 2.33 2.62
C GLU A 48 6.97 2.58 2.47
N ARG A 49 6.58 3.64 1.77
CA ARG A 49 5.16 3.92 1.47
C ARG A 49 4.54 2.88 0.57
N VAL A 50 5.32 2.37 -0.37
CA VAL A 50 4.88 1.32 -1.30
C VAL A 50 4.66 0.02 -0.53
N ILE A 51 5.59 -0.35 0.35
CA ILE A 51 5.48 -1.53 1.23
C ILE A 51 4.25 -1.40 2.14
N ALA A 52 4.08 -0.27 2.81
CA ALA A 52 2.91 -0.02 3.66
C ALA A 52 1.59 -0.19 2.88
N ALA A 53 1.50 0.41 1.70
CA ALA A 53 0.32 0.30 0.85
C ALA A 53 0.05 -1.14 0.38
N ALA A 54 1.09 -1.90 0.02
CA ALA A 54 1.00 -3.30 -0.40
C ALA A 54 0.46 -4.18 0.75
N VAL A 55 1.04 -4.05 1.95
CA VAL A 55 0.60 -4.80 3.14
C VAL A 55 -0.83 -4.43 3.53
N SER A 56 -1.19 -3.13 3.45
CA SER A 56 -2.56 -2.67 3.73
C SER A 56 -3.58 -3.29 2.78
N ARG A 57 -3.30 -3.29 1.47
CA ARG A 57 -4.19 -3.91 0.47
C ARG A 57 -4.33 -5.41 0.67
N ALA A 58 -3.24 -6.10 1.03
CA ALA A 58 -3.27 -7.52 1.32
C ALA A 58 -4.12 -7.85 2.56
N ALA A 59 -3.95 -7.09 3.64
CA ALA A 59 -4.72 -7.25 4.88
C ALA A 59 -6.22 -6.98 4.67
N ASP A 60 -6.55 -5.92 3.94
CA ASP A 60 -7.95 -5.58 3.62
C ASP A 60 -8.58 -6.63 2.70
N ARG A 61 -7.89 -7.03 1.63
CA ARG A 61 -8.41 -7.98 0.64
C ARG A 61 -8.68 -9.37 1.22
N VAL A 62 -7.80 -9.88 2.08
CA VAL A 62 -7.90 -11.27 2.58
C VAL A 62 -8.71 -11.36 3.86
N HIS A 63 -8.49 -10.44 4.77
CA HIS A 63 -9.08 -10.50 6.11
C HIS A 63 -10.00 -9.33 6.44
N GLN A 64 -10.15 -8.34 5.55
CA GLN A 64 -10.85 -7.07 5.85
C GLN A 64 -10.28 -6.41 7.12
N LEU A 65 -8.98 -6.58 7.36
CA LEU A 65 -8.29 -6.11 8.55
C LEU A 65 -7.72 -4.71 8.31
N PRO A 66 -8.26 -3.67 8.95
CA PRO A 66 -7.65 -2.34 8.93
C PRO A 66 -6.29 -2.38 9.61
N VAL A 67 -5.28 -1.79 8.98
CA VAL A 67 -3.92 -1.67 9.53
C VAL A 67 -3.42 -0.24 9.45
N TYR A 68 -2.68 0.19 10.46
CA TYR A 68 -2.06 1.50 10.59
C TYR A 68 -0.56 1.28 10.80
N PHE A 69 0.26 1.95 10.01
CA PHE A 69 1.71 1.74 10.02
C PHE A 69 2.38 2.74 10.95
N ASP A 70 3.19 2.23 11.85
CA ASP A 70 4.02 3.03 12.73
C ASP A 70 5.44 3.16 12.17
N ARG A 71 5.99 2.06 11.61
CA ARG A 71 7.32 2.04 11.01
C ARG A 71 7.36 1.06 9.84
N VAL A 72 8.04 1.46 8.78
CA VAL A 72 8.40 0.58 7.66
C VAL A 72 9.87 0.78 7.38
N GLU A 73 10.62 -0.28 7.32
CA GLU A 73 12.07 -0.25 7.21
C GLU A 73 12.55 -1.29 6.19
N THR A 74 13.51 -0.89 5.36
CA THR A 74 14.23 -1.80 4.48
C THR A 74 15.70 -1.78 4.86
N SER A 75 16.25 -2.93 5.18
CA SER A 75 17.65 -3.10 5.56
C SER A 75 18.26 -4.33 4.89
N LEU A 76 19.55 -4.50 5.07
CA LEU A 76 20.27 -5.73 4.74
C LEU A 76 20.57 -6.43 6.06
N ALA A 77 20.48 -7.75 6.07
CA ALA A 77 20.74 -8.57 7.24
C ALA A 77 21.49 -9.86 6.85
N SER A 78 22.47 -10.24 7.62
CA SER A 78 23.12 -11.55 7.53
C SER A 78 22.24 -12.64 8.16
N LEU A 79 22.53 -13.89 7.87
CA LEU A 79 21.79 -15.03 8.44
C LEU A 79 21.80 -15.00 9.98
N ALA A 80 22.93 -14.67 10.61
CA ALA A 80 23.03 -14.57 12.06
C ALA A 80 22.12 -13.48 12.64
N GLU A 81 22.09 -12.29 12.02
CA GLU A 81 21.21 -11.20 12.44
C GLU A 81 19.72 -11.54 12.25
N ILE A 82 19.38 -12.31 11.22
CA ILE A 82 18.01 -12.78 10.99
C ILE A 82 17.52 -13.62 12.16
N THR A 83 18.29 -14.62 12.57
CA THR A 83 17.89 -15.53 13.64
C THR A 83 17.77 -14.82 14.99
N GLU A 84 18.59 -13.80 15.26
CA GLU A 84 18.52 -12.99 16.49
C GLU A 84 17.34 -12.01 16.50
N CYS A 85 16.92 -11.53 15.33
CA CYS A 85 15.85 -10.53 15.21
C CYS A 85 14.43 -11.13 15.14
N LEU A 86 14.28 -12.45 15.05
CA LEU A 86 12.96 -13.08 14.98
C LEU A 86 12.26 -13.02 16.34
N PRO A 87 11.01 -12.52 16.41
CA PRO A 87 10.26 -12.49 17.66
C PRO A 87 10.03 -13.91 18.19
N GLU A 88 10.14 -14.08 19.51
CA GLU A 88 9.71 -15.32 20.14
C GLU A 88 8.27 -15.66 19.78
N GLN A 89 7.99 -16.92 19.50
CA GLN A 89 6.66 -17.41 19.13
C GLN A 89 6.05 -16.74 17.88
N ALA A 90 6.87 -16.13 17.02
CA ALA A 90 6.39 -15.66 15.71
C ALA A 90 5.95 -16.85 14.83
N LEU A 91 4.96 -16.62 14.00
CA LEU A 91 4.66 -17.53 12.90
C LEU A 91 5.73 -17.37 11.83
N LEU A 92 6.47 -18.44 11.56
CA LEU A 92 7.48 -18.47 10.51
C LEU A 92 6.94 -19.26 9.31
N SER A 93 7.04 -18.66 8.15
CA SER A 93 6.65 -19.27 6.88
C SER A 93 7.83 -19.22 5.91
N LEU A 94 8.14 -20.33 5.30
CA LEU A 94 9.05 -20.37 4.17
C LEU A 94 8.33 -19.88 2.92
N ILE A 95 9.01 -19.10 2.13
CA ILE A 95 8.55 -18.65 0.82
C ILE A 95 9.56 -19.11 -0.23
N GLU A 96 9.05 -19.53 -1.38
CA GLU A 96 9.83 -19.96 -2.53
C GLU A 96 9.72 -18.95 -3.64
N GLY A 97 10.84 -18.63 -4.25
CA GLY A 97 10.98 -17.70 -5.36
C GLY A 97 11.55 -18.36 -6.62
N PRO A 98 11.82 -17.58 -7.66
CA PRO A 98 12.43 -18.06 -8.89
C PRO A 98 13.84 -18.64 -8.64
N GLY A 99 14.17 -19.73 -9.37
CA GLY A 99 15.51 -20.35 -9.32
C GLY A 99 15.83 -20.99 -7.96
N ASP A 100 14.84 -21.59 -7.32
CA ASP A 100 14.96 -22.24 -6.01
C ASP A 100 15.34 -21.29 -4.87
N ALA A 101 15.14 -19.98 -5.06
CA ALA A 101 15.37 -19.00 -4.01
C ALA A 101 14.41 -19.22 -2.84
N ILE A 102 14.94 -19.22 -1.62
CA ILE A 102 14.18 -19.38 -0.39
C ILE A 102 14.23 -18.08 0.40
N GLY A 103 13.09 -17.70 0.95
CA GLY A 103 12.98 -16.60 1.89
C GLY A 103 12.11 -16.98 3.08
N VAL A 104 11.94 -16.05 4.00
CA VAL A 104 11.17 -16.25 5.24
C VAL A 104 10.22 -15.09 5.47
N VAL A 105 9.00 -15.40 5.84
CA VAL A 105 8.04 -14.43 6.38
C VAL A 105 7.83 -14.73 7.85
N SER A 106 8.03 -13.72 8.69
CA SER A 106 7.77 -13.77 10.12
C SER A 106 6.58 -12.85 10.46
N ILE A 107 5.58 -13.41 11.12
CA ILE A 107 4.40 -12.70 11.63
C ILE A 107 4.43 -12.73 13.14
N SER A 108 4.47 -11.56 13.79
CA SER A 108 4.47 -11.47 15.24
C SER A 108 3.22 -12.10 15.88
N PRO A 109 3.28 -12.59 17.13
CA PRO A 109 2.12 -13.21 17.80
C PRO A 109 0.89 -12.30 17.85
N ALA A 110 1.11 -11.01 18.00
CA ALA A 110 0.03 -10.04 18.08
C ALA A 110 -0.68 -9.83 16.73
N LEU A 111 0.07 -9.72 15.63
CA LEU A 111 -0.50 -9.66 14.27
C LEU A 111 -1.18 -10.98 13.91
N LEU A 112 -0.54 -12.11 14.20
CA LEU A 112 -1.14 -13.44 14.01
C LEU A 112 -2.49 -13.56 14.70
N GLY A 113 -2.57 -13.16 15.99
CA GLY A 113 -3.82 -13.16 16.73
C GLY A 113 -4.89 -12.27 16.08
N SER A 114 -4.49 -11.11 15.54
CA SER A 114 -5.42 -10.21 14.84
C SER A 114 -5.97 -10.81 13.55
N LEU A 115 -5.13 -11.48 12.76
CA LEU A 115 -5.54 -12.17 11.53
C LEU A 115 -6.53 -13.31 11.83
N ILE A 116 -6.22 -14.13 12.85
CA ILE A 116 -7.08 -15.24 13.29
C ILE A 116 -8.42 -14.71 13.82
N GLU A 117 -8.41 -13.67 14.66
CA GLU A 117 -9.64 -13.09 15.19
C GLU A 117 -10.52 -12.49 14.10
N MET A 118 -9.94 -11.79 13.13
CA MET A 118 -10.68 -11.28 11.98
C MET A 118 -11.35 -12.43 11.20
N GLN A 119 -10.61 -13.51 10.94
CA GLN A 119 -11.16 -14.66 10.25
C GLN A 119 -12.27 -15.38 11.06
N ALA A 120 -12.10 -15.48 12.38
CA ALA A 120 -12.99 -16.26 13.22
C ALA A 120 -14.24 -15.49 13.68
N ILE A 121 -14.08 -14.20 14.01
CA ILE A 121 -15.16 -13.39 14.63
C ILE A 121 -15.38 -12.03 13.95
N GLY A 122 -14.68 -11.72 12.85
CA GLY A 122 -14.84 -10.49 12.06
C GLY A 122 -14.36 -9.21 12.77
N ARG A 123 -13.63 -9.31 13.85
CA ARG A 123 -13.09 -8.15 14.58
C ARG A 123 -11.87 -8.50 15.42
N VAL A 124 -10.99 -7.53 15.62
CA VAL A 124 -9.89 -7.63 16.58
C VAL A 124 -10.42 -7.28 17.97
N SER A 125 -10.15 -8.13 18.95
CA SER A 125 -10.53 -7.87 20.34
C SER A 125 -9.53 -6.95 21.04
N SER A 126 -9.97 -6.20 22.03
CA SER A 126 -9.08 -5.37 22.87
C SER A 126 -8.21 -6.21 23.83
N ARG A 127 -8.56 -7.48 24.01
CA ARG A 127 -7.80 -8.40 24.88
C ARG A 127 -6.53 -8.84 24.15
N ALA A 128 -5.38 -8.81 24.85
CA ALA A 128 -4.15 -9.36 24.32
C ALA A 128 -4.31 -10.85 23.96
N PRO A 129 -3.77 -11.30 22.82
CA PRO A 129 -3.81 -12.72 22.48
C PRO A 129 -3.01 -13.52 23.51
N VAL A 130 -3.44 -14.73 23.76
CA VAL A 130 -2.69 -15.65 24.60
C VAL A 130 -1.40 -16.02 23.86
N ALA A 131 -0.26 -15.77 24.52
CA ALA A 131 1.05 -16.16 23.99
C ALA A 131 1.11 -17.69 23.89
N ARG A 132 1.27 -18.21 22.69
CA ARG A 132 1.44 -19.64 22.41
C ARG A 132 2.25 -19.83 21.13
N ARG A 133 2.84 -20.99 20.99
CA ARG A 133 3.49 -21.34 19.73
C ARG A 133 2.47 -21.44 18.60
N PRO A 134 2.77 -20.89 17.44
CA PRO A 134 1.94 -21.06 16.25
C PRO A 134 1.85 -22.53 15.83
N THR A 135 0.75 -22.87 15.19
CA THR A 135 0.48 -24.22 14.66
C THR A 135 0.38 -24.20 13.15
N ALA A 136 0.39 -25.37 12.52
CA ALA A 136 0.15 -25.51 11.08
C ALA A 136 -1.23 -24.96 10.68
N THR A 137 -2.23 -25.04 11.55
CA THR A 137 -3.56 -24.44 11.29
C THR A 137 -3.48 -22.90 11.27
N ASP A 138 -2.74 -22.30 12.17
CA ASP A 138 -2.51 -20.85 12.15
C ASP A 138 -1.82 -20.41 10.86
N ALA A 139 -0.84 -21.18 10.41
CA ALA A 139 -0.15 -20.93 9.16
C ALA A 139 -1.08 -21.06 7.95
N ALA A 140 -1.95 -22.05 7.94
CA ALA A 140 -2.93 -22.22 6.86
C ALA A 140 -3.89 -21.03 6.76
N VAL A 141 -4.33 -20.47 7.90
CA VAL A 141 -5.16 -19.24 7.94
C VAL A 141 -4.41 -18.04 7.37
N CYS A 142 -3.10 -17.97 7.57
CA CYS A 142 -2.28 -16.84 7.13
C CYS A 142 -1.70 -17.00 5.71
N ALA A 143 -1.76 -18.18 5.10
CA ALA A 143 -1.13 -18.46 3.81
C ALA A 143 -1.61 -17.53 2.69
N ASP A 144 -2.91 -17.27 2.61
CA ASP A 144 -3.49 -16.37 1.62
C ASP A 144 -3.07 -14.91 1.86
N PHE A 145 -2.95 -14.50 3.11
CA PHE A 145 -2.44 -13.17 3.46
C PHE A 145 -0.97 -13.02 3.05
N VAL A 146 -0.13 -14.02 3.33
CA VAL A 146 1.28 -14.01 2.91
C VAL A 146 1.39 -13.92 1.38
N ASN A 147 0.66 -14.77 0.65
CA ASN A 147 0.63 -14.73 -0.82
C ASN A 147 0.14 -13.39 -1.36
N ALA A 148 -0.88 -12.81 -0.72
CA ALA A 148 -1.38 -11.51 -1.08
C ALA A 148 -0.34 -10.40 -0.87
N CYS A 149 0.37 -10.40 0.26
CA CYS A 149 1.46 -9.47 0.53
C CYS A 149 2.57 -9.59 -0.53
N LEU A 150 3.03 -10.81 -0.80
CA LEU A 150 4.08 -11.06 -1.79
C LEU A 150 3.66 -10.60 -3.19
N GLY A 151 2.42 -10.87 -3.60
CA GLY A 151 1.89 -10.42 -4.88
C GLY A 151 1.79 -8.90 -5.02
N GLU A 152 1.30 -8.20 -3.98
CA GLU A 152 1.22 -6.75 -3.95
C GLU A 152 2.62 -6.09 -3.95
N LEU A 153 3.55 -6.66 -3.17
CA LEU A 153 4.94 -6.20 -3.14
C LEU A 153 5.62 -6.40 -4.49
N ALA A 154 5.43 -7.57 -5.13
CA ALA A 154 5.97 -7.85 -6.45
C ALA A 154 5.45 -6.86 -7.50
N ALA A 155 4.15 -6.57 -7.49
CA ALA A 155 3.54 -5.65 -8.46
C ALA A 155 4.10 -4.22 -8.37
N GLU A 156 4.44 -3.77 -7.17
CA GLU A 156 4.85 -2.40 -6.93
C GLU A 156 6.39 -2.22 -6.88
N LEU A 157 7.08 -3.13 -6.19
CA LEU A 157 8.52 -2.98 -5.93
C LEU A 157 9.39 -3.50 -7.06
N SER A 158 8.97 -4.52 -7.83
CA SER A 158 9.81 -5.12 -8.88
C SER A 158 10.26 -4.12 -9.95
N THR A 159 9.53 -3.02 -10.11
CA THR A 159 9.86 -1.93 -11.03
C THR A 159 10.79 -0.88 -10.41
N MET A 160 11.12 -1.00 -9.13
CA MET A 160 11.96 -0.05 -8.41
C MET A 160 13.42 -0.54 -8.39
N PRO A 161 14.38 0.34 -8.68
CA PRO A 161 15.80 -0.03 -8.66
C PRO A 161 16.20 -0.66 -7.32
N GLY A 162 16.86 -1.80 -7.37
CA GLY A 162 17.32 -2.55 -6.19
C GLY A 162 16.27 -3.41 -5.51
N HIS A 163 15.06 -3.55 -6.08
CA HIS A 163 13.98 -4.39 -5.53
C HIS A 163 13.46 -5.42 -6.55
N GLU A 164 14.17 -5.62 -7.64
CA GLU A 164 13.77 -6.51 -8.74
C GLU A 164 13.57 -7.96 -8.28
N ALA A 165 14.32 -8.38 -7.26
CA ALA A 165 14.28 -9.74 -6.71
C ALA A 165 13.00 -10.08 -5.91
N VAL A 166 12.11 -9.11 -5.65
CA VAL A 166 10.88 -9.35 -4.87
C VAL A 166 9.83 -10.15 -5.65
N ALA A 167 9.95 -10.23 -6.97
CA ALA A 167 8.95 -10.86 -7.82
C ALA A 167 9.02 -12.39 -7.80
N GLY A 168 7.85 -13.03 -7.86
CA GLY A 168 7.74 -14.48 -8.08
C GLY A 168 7.77 -15.33 -6.82
N TYR A 169 7.83 -14.73 -5.62
CA TYR A 169 7.76 -15.48 -4.37
C TYR A 169 6.32 -15.87 -4.03
N ARG A 170 6.19 -17.04 -3.40
CA ARG A 170 4.93 -17.58 -2.89
C ARG A 170 5.14 -18.29 -1.56
N TYR A 171 4.09 -18.41 -0.78
CA TYR A 171 4.08 -19.24 0.43
C TYR A 171 4.37 -20.70 0.04
N ALA A 172 5.31 -21.31 0.73
CA ALA A 172 5.69 -22.72 0.52
C ALA A 172 5.26 -23.59 1.70
N SER A 173 5.69 -23.28 2.91
CA SER A 173 5.41 -24.10 4.08
C SER A 173 5.52 -23.35 5.40
N PHE A 174 4.96 -23.94 6.45
CA PHE A 174 5.10 -23.50 7.83
C PHE A 174 6.39 -24.06 8.45
N LEU A 175 7.08 -23.21 9.19
CA LEU A 175 8.24 -23.59 9.98
C LEU A 175 7.91 -23.48 11.47
N GLY A 176 7.80 -24.63 12.13
CA GLY A 176 7.42 -24.70 13.55
C GLY A 176 8.53 -24.33 14.52
N ASP A 177 9.77 -24.26 14.06
CA ASP A 177 10.97 -23.97 14.84
C ASP A 177 11.96 -23.15 13.99
N PRO A 178 12.58 -22.09 14.50
CA PRO A 178 13.54 -21.29 13.75
C PRO A 178 14.89 -22.01 13.53
N ARG A 179 15.25 -22.99 14.31
CA ARG A 179 16.56 -23.68 14.22
C ARG A 179 16.90 -24.23 12.83
N PRO A 180 15.97 -24.77 12.02
CA PRO A 180 16.31 -25.21 10.68
C PRO A 180 16.67 -24.09 9.70
N LEU A 181 16.45 -22.82 10.03
CA LEU A 181 16.78 -21.69 9.13
C LEU A 181 18.24 -21.68 8.72
N ASP A 182 19.15 -22.01 9.65
CA ASP A 182 20.60 -22.08 9.37
C ASP A 182 20.97 -23.18 8.34
N LEU A 183 20.07 -24.14 8.13
CA LEU A 183 20.25 -25.23 7.16
C LEU A 183 19.50 -24.95 5.84
N LEU A 184 18.47 -24.12 5.88
CA LEU A 184 17.59 -23.85 4.75
C LEU A 184 18.02 -22.60 3.98
N LEU A 185 18.56 -21.62 4.69
CA LEU A 185 19.02 -20.36 4.12
C LEU A 185 20.52 -20.44 3.83
N GLU A 186 20.93 -19.86 2.72
CA GLU A 186 22.34 -19.69 2.39
C GLU A 186 22.99 -18.63 3.28
N ASP A 187 24.29 -18.75 3.53
CA ASP A 187 25.06 -17.73 4.26
C ASP A 187 25.40 -16.55 3.35
N VAL A 188 24.37 -15.76 3.03
CA VAL A 188 24.44 -14.56 2.19
C VAL A 188 23.75 -13.39 2.89
N VAL A 189 23.85 -12.22 2.30
CA VAL A 189 23.16 -11.03 2.80
C VAL A 189 21.75 -10.98 2.20
N TYR A 190 20.76 -10.97 3.06
CA TYR A 190 19.35 -10.90 2.73
C TYR A 190 18.84 -9.46 2.77
N ARG A 191 17.87 -9.16 1.92
CA ARG A 191 17.08 -7.93 2.05
C ARG A 191 15.95 -8.17 3.04
N ARG A 192 15.94 -7.38 4.11
CA ARG A 192 14.91 -7.43 5.14
C ARG A 192 13.91 -6.29 4.92
N LEU A 193 12.64 -6.63 4.76
CA LEU A 193 11.52 -5.71 4.84
C LEU A 193 10.86 -5.88 6.20
N HIS A 194 10.88 -4.85 7.03
CA HIS A 194 10.29 -4.88 8.36
C HIS A 194 9.20 -3.83 8.49
N VAL A 195 8.06 -4.25 9.00
CA VAL A 195 6.86 -3.43 9.12
C VAL A 195 6.31 -3.54 10.54
N GLU A 196 6.28 -2.43 11.26
CA GLU A 196 5.56 -2.28 12.52
C GLU A 196 4.22 -1.60 12.25
N LEU A 197 3.16 -2.18 12.75
CA LEU A 197 1.81 -1.76 12.48
C LEU A 197 0.88 -1.98 13.68
N ARG A 198 -0.25 -1.29 13.66
CA ARG A 198 -1.37 -1.53 14.57
C ARG A 198 -2.55 -2.08 13.79
N ALA A 199 -3.06 -3.22 14.24
CA ALA A 199 -4.18 -3.93 13.61
C ALA A 199 -5.51 -3.67 14.32
N GLY A 200 -6.60 -3.70 13.51
CA GLY A 200 -7.97 -3.51 14.00
C GLY A 200 -8.52 -2.11 13.77
N GLY A 201 -9.84 -1.94 13.82
CA GLY A 201 -10.55 -0.72 13.43
C GLY A 201 -10.17 0.56 14.18
N ALA A 202 -9.50 0.45 15.33
CA ALA A 202 -8.97 1.59 16.09
C ALA A 202 -7.45 1.46 16.36
N GLY A 203 -6.74 0.58 15.61
CA GLY A 203 -5.33 0.29 15.87
C GLY A 203 -5.10 -0.31 17.25
N GLN A 204 -5.92 -1.31 17.58
CA GLN A 204 -6.02 -1.84 18.95
C GLN A 204 -4.87 -2.74 19.35
N ARG A 205 -4.12 -3.27 18.39
CA ARG A 205 -3.09 -4.25 18.68
C ARG A 205 -1.84 -4.01 17.85
N ASP A 206 -0.74 -3.76 18.53
CA ASP A 206 0.56 -3.64 17.91
C ASP A 206 0.97 -4.98 17.29
N GLY A 207 1.64 -4.93 16.16
CA GLY A 207 2.07 -6.10 15.44
C GLY A 207 3.25 -5.82 14.53
N ALA A 208 3.91 -6.87 14.07
CA ALA A 208 5.00 -6.75 13.12
C ALA A 208 4.96 -7.86 12.07
N LEU A 209 5.40 -7.51 10.87
CA LEU A 209 5.62 -8.39 9.73
C LEU A 209 7.05 -8.19 9.25
N THR A 210 7.80 -9.28 9.08
CA THR A 210 9.14 -9.25 8.49
C THR A 210 9.19 -10.20 7.30
N ILE A 211 9.79 -9.76 6.20
CA ILE A 211 10.02 -10.55 4.97
C ILE A 211 11.52 -10.49 4.66
N LEU A 212 12.11 -11.66 4.37
CA LEU A 212 13.52 -11.87 4.09
C LEU A 212 13.69 -12.61 2.79
#